data_6231cf176874851cdf6d0be18d5b5ffb
#
_entry.id   6231cf176874851cdf6d0be18d5b5ffb
#
_cell.length_a   1.000
_cell.length_b   1.000
_cell.length_c   1.000
_cell.angle_alpha   90.00
_cell.angle_beta   90.00
_cell.angle_gamma   90.00
#
_symmetry.space_group_name_H-M   'P 1'
#
loop_
_entity.id
_entity.type
_entity.pdbx_description
1 polymer ?
#
loop_
_entity_poly.entity_id
_entity_poly.type
_entity_poly.pdbx_seq_one_letter_code
_entity_poly.pdbx_strand_id
1 'polypeptide(L)'
;MDHYPKADWHSQTPETVLTHFGVELGQGLRGEDAEKRLATHGANRLTSRRGKGPLLLLLAQFHQPLIYILLFSAATTAFLEEWTDSSVIFGVVIINAVIGFIQEANALKAINALAQTLNISSNVLRDGQRRSIAAAELVPGDLVFLQSGDKVPADLRLLQSRELKIDESALTGESVPVEKQAQTLSSATLLADRANMAYSSTLVSYGSALAVVVSTGDHTEIGRINKLIGSAEPLETPLTLKMSQFSQLLLWVIIGCAAVTFAVGVWRGETMLDMFMASVALAVGAIPEGLPAALTITLAIGVSRMAKRNAIIRKLPAVETLGSTTVICSDKTGTLTQNQMTVQFVQAGGEVFEVSGSGYTPDGEFTSHKQAVDPTSKPALLECLKAGLLCNDARLLADADSWRIEGDPTEAALLVAAHKAGLHQASVSGRHPRLDAIPFESAYQFMATLHHNLAEDARHIYLKGSLESLLQRCDKAFSADMQLVPLDKNGLNQQAEAFAAQGLRVLAFARAEHDDDAVEHREVGGGLTFLGLQAMIDPPRPRLPEPLPPAIRPASR
;
A
#
# COMPACT_ATOMS: atom_id res chain seq x y z
N MET A 1 10.19 23.92 18.76
CA MET A 1 10.18 24.98 17.73
C MET A 1 10.49 24.28 16.41
N ASP A 2 9.54 24.26 15.51
CA ASP A 2 9.65 23.56 14.23
C ASP A 2 10.64 24.31 13.33
N HIS A 3 11.87 23.83 13.23
CA HIS A 3 12.91 24.37 12.35
C HIS A 3 12.83 23.85 10.91
N TYR A 4 11.71 23.23 10.51
CA TYR A 4 11.46 22.86 9.13
C TYR A 4 10.67 23.98 8.44
N PRO A 5 11.27 24.77 7.54
CA PRO A 5 10.50 25.69 6.73
C PRO A 5 9.51 24.88 5.87
N LYS A 6 8.25 25.25 5.90
CA LYS A 6 7.27 24.82 4.89
C LYS A 6 7.67 25.51 3.57
N ALA A 7 8.65 24.98 2.90
CA ALA A 7 9.01 25.44 1.57
C ALA A 7 8.33 24.49 0.57
N ASP A 8 7.68 25.08 -0.41
CA ASP A 8 7.09 24.34 -1.53
C ASP A 8 8.21 23.93 -2.47
N TRP A 9 8.94 22.86 -2.09
CA TRP A 9 10.14 22.40 -2.79
C TRP A 9 9.91 22.05 -4.25
N HIS A 10 8.69 21.63 -4.59
CA HIS A 10 8.28 21.35 -5.97
C HIS A 10 8.27 22.62 -6.86
N SER A 11 8.11 23.80 -6.27
CA SER A 11 8.12 25.07 -6.99
C SER A 11 9.49 25.75 -7.04
N GLN A 12 10.51 25.15 -6.39
CA GLN A 12 11.88 25.66 -6.40
C GLN A 12 12.72 24.97 -7.49
N THR A 13 13.66 25.73 -8.08
CA THR A 13 14.61 25.13 -9.03
C THR A 13 15.60 24.23 -8.30
N PRO A 14 16.18 23.20 -8.97
CA PRO A 14 17.19 22.35 -8.38
C PRO A 14 18.36 23.11 -7.75
N GLU A 15 18.83 24.17 -8.40
CA GLU A 15 19.94 25.00 -7.93
C GLU A 15 19.57 25.76 -6.64
N THR A 16 18.35 26.28 -6.57
CA THR A 16 17.86 26.95 -5.35
C THR A 16 17.80 25.99 -4.18
N VAL A 17 17.31 24.76 -4.40
CA VAL A 17 17.23 23.74 -3.36
C VAL A 17 18.62 23.32 -2.88
N LEU A 18 19.57 23.09 -3.80
CA LEU A 18 20.95 22.75 -3.46
C LEU A 18 21.64 23.88 -2.68
N THR A 19 21.45 25.13 -3.09
CA THR A 19 21.98 26.32 -2.39
C THR A 19 21.41 26.42 -1.00
N HIS A 20 20.10 26.18 -0.83
CA HIS A 20 19.44 26.22 0.48
C HIS A 20 20.07 25.20 1.46
N PHE A 21 20.36 24.01 1.00
CA PHE A 21 21.00 22.98 1.82
C PHE A 21 22.54 23.09 1.85
N GLY A 22 23.14 24.00 1.08
CA GLY A 22 24.60 24.18 1.01
C GLY A 22 25.31 22.93 0.48
N VAL A 23 24.75 22.29 -0.57
CA VAL A 23 25.26 21.02 -1.11
C VAL A 23 25.62 21.18 -2.59
N GLU A 24 26.74 20.62 -3.00
CA GLU A 24 27.23 20.59 -4.38
C GLU A 24 26.98 19.20 -5.01
N LEU A 25 26.49 19.17 -6.25
CA LEU A 25 26.16 17.94 -6.99
C LEU A 25 27.32 16.94 -7.07
N GLY A 26 28.55 17.41 -7.18
CA GLY A 26 29.74 16.55 -7.33
C GLY A 26 30.32 16.04 -6.01
N GLN A 27 30.05 16.72 -4.90
CA GLN A 27 30.63 16.38 -3.59
C GLN A 27 29.60 15.82 -2.60
N GLY A 28 28.33 16.21 -2.75
CA GLY A 28 27.30 15.85 -1.78
C GLY A 28 27.51 16.54 -0.42
N LEU A 29 26.88 16.01 0.61
CA LEU A 29 26.98 16.54 1.97
C LEU A 29 28.30 16.09 2.63
N ARG A 30 28.94 16.97 3.38
CA ARG A 30 30.12 16.58 4.18
C ARG A 30 29.70 15.73 5.37
N GLY A 31 30.51 14.71 5.71
CA GLY A 31 30.23 13.80 6.84
C GLY A 31 29.99 14.52 8.16
N GLU A 32 30.80 15.53 8.49
CA GLU A 32 30.63 16.35 9.71
C GLU A 32 29.31 17.11 9.74
N ASP A 33 28.86 17.62 8.58
CA ASP A 33 27.60 18.36 8.48
C ASP A 33 26.41 17.39 8.56
N ALA A 34 26.54 16.18 8.03
CA ALA A 34 25.54 15.13 8.18
C ALA A 34 25.34 14.74 9.66
N GLU A 35 26.43 14.58 10.43
CA GLU A 35 26.35 14.29 11.87
C GLU A 35 25.68 15.43 12.64
N LYS A 36 26.03 16.68 12.37
CA LYS A 36 25.39 17.86 12.99
C LYS A 36 23.90 17.92 12.67
N ARG A 37 23.52 17.67 11.41
CA ARG A 37 22.11 17.64 10.99
C ARG A 37 21.36 16.47 11.62
N LEU A 38 22.00 15.31 11.74
CA LEU A 38 21.41 14.16 12.42
C LEU A 38 21.14 14.45 13.90
N ALA A 39 22.05 15.14 14.57
CA ALA A 39 21.86 15.58 15.96
C ALA A 39 20.73 16.62 16.10
N THR A 40 20.55 17.49 15.10
CA THR A 40 19.54 18.58 15.11
C THR A 40 18.14 18.07 14.70
N HIS A 41 18.05 17.29 13.63
CA HIS A 41 16.78 16.83 13.05
C HIS A 41 16.34 15.46 13.56
N GLY A 42 17.23 14.71 14.22
CA GLY A 42 16.98 13.34 14.66
C GLY A 42 17.06 12.32 13.53
N ALA A 43 16.92 11.05 13.89
CA ALA A 43 16.93 9.96 12.93
C ALA A 43 15.70 9.99 11.99
N ASN A 44 15.91 9.62 10.72
CA ASN A 44 14.83 9.48 9.73
C ASN A 44 13.97 8.24 10.06
N ARG A 45 13.12 8.39 11.06
CA ARG A 45 12.17 7.37 11.52
C ARG A 45 10.85 8.04 11.86
N LEU A 46 9.76 7.39 11.54
CA LEU A 46 8.44 7.80 12.01
C LEU A 46 8.37 7.60 13.52
N THR A 47 7.89 8.61 14.24
CA THR A 47 7.70 8.48 15.68
C THR A 47 6.61 7.44 15.92
N SER A 48 6.99 6.26 16.39
CA SER A 48 6.01 5.38 17.02
C SER A 48 5.50 6.07 18.27
N ARG A 49 4.19 6.09 18.53
CA ARG A 49 3.68 6.52 19.84
C ARG A 49 4.51 5.80 20.89
N ARG A 50 5.25 6.55 21.71
CA ARG A 50 5.85 5.99 22.92
C ARG A 50 4.71 5.37 23.69
N GLY A 51 4.68 4.05 23.75
CA GLY A 51 3.75 3.33 24.63
C GLY A 51 3.85 3.93 26.02
N LYS A 52 2.78 3.88 26.80
CA LYS A 52 2.83 4.30 28.22
C LYS A 52 4.05 3.66 28.86
N GLY A 53 4.90 4.44 29.48
CA GLY A 53 6.09 3.92 30.17
C GLY A 53 5.65 2.88 31.22
N PRO A 54 6.53 1.97 31.67
CA PRO A 54 6.17 0.89 32.59
C PRO A 54 5.53 1.39 33.88
N LEU A 55 5.97 2.52 34.40
CA LEU A 55 5.35 3.13 35.58
C LEU A 55 3.93 3.62 35.30
N LEU A 56 3.70 4.23 34.14
CA LEU A 56 2.38 4.73 33.74
C LEU A 56 1.41 3.57 33.45
N LEU A 57 1.90 2.46 32.92
CA LEU A 57 1.14 1.22 32.73
C LEU A 57 0.72 0.62 34.09
N LEU A 58 1.61 0.59 35.07
CA LEU A 58 1.31 0.14 36.43
C LEU A 58 0.27 1.06 37.09
N LEU A 59 0.46 2.38 37.03
CA LEU A 59 -0.48 3.34 37.60
C LEU A 59 -1.86 3.29 36.91
N ALA A 60 -1.91 3.00 35.63
CA ALA A 60 -3.16 2.84 34.91
C ALA A 60 -4.02 1.65 35.42
N GLN A 61 -3.39 0.64 36.04
CA GLN A 61 -4.12 -0.49 36.64
C GLN A 61 -4.99 -0.05 37.82
N PHE A 62 -4.58 1.01 38.54
CA PHE A 62 -5.37 1.57 39.64
C PHE A 62 -6.55 2.43 39.16
N HIS A 63 -6.64 2.77 37.91
CA HIS A 63 -7.68 3.62 37.34
C HIS A 63 -8.89 2.80 36.84
N GLN A 64 -9.52 2.04 37.73
CA GLN A 64 -10.68 1.22 37.45
C GLN A 64 -11.75 1.44 38.52
N PRO A 65 -13.07 1.49 38.15
CA PRO A 65 -14.15 1.77 39.10
C PRO A 65 -14.21 0.81 40.28
N LEU A 66 -13.95 -0.48 40.05
CA LEU A 66 -13.99 -1.51 41.11
C LEU A 66 -12.80 -1.38 42.08
N ILE A 67 -11.62 -0.99 41.59
CA ILE A 67 -10.42 -0.75 42.42
C ILE A 67 -10.62 0.47 43.32
N TYR A 68 -11.36 1.47 42.87
CA TYR A 68 -11.69 2.60 43.74
C TYR A 68 -12.50 2.23 44.97
N ILE A 69 -13.44 1.26 44.85
CA ILE A 69 -14.18 0.73 46.02
C ILE A 69 -13.20 0.06 46.98
N LEU A 70 -12.30 -0.79 46.47
CA LEU A 70 -11.29 -1.48 47.29
C LEU A 70 -10.38 -0.50 48.01
N LEU A 71 -9.89 0.52 47.30
CA LEU A 71 -9.05 1.57 47.91
C LEU A 71 -9.81 2.38 48.95
N PHE A 72 -11.06 2.74 48.68
CA PHE A 72 -11.92 3.42 49.63
C PHE A 72 -12.17 2.54 50.87
N SER A 73 -12.47 1.26 50.69
CA SER A 73 -12.66 0.30 51.76
C SER A 73 -11.39 0.14 52.60
N ALA A 74 -10.22 -0.05 51.97
CA ALA A 74 -8.94 -0.15 52.67
C ALA A 74 -8.60 1.12 53.46
N ALA A 75 -8.88 2.29 52.91
CA ALA A 75 -8.67 3.56 53.63
C ALA A 75 -9.62 3.70 54.84
N THR A 76 -10.88 3.28 54.68
CA THR A 76 -11.87 3.38 55.75
C THR A 76 -11.58 2.37 56.89
N THR A 77 -11.19 1.13 56.57
CA THR A 77 -10.78 0.13 57.57
C THR A 77 -9.50 0.55 58.29
N ALA A 78 -8.56 1.16 57.60
CA ALA A 78 -7.38 1.75 58.23
C ALA A 78 -7.73 2.90 59.20
N PHE A 79 -8.69 3.76 58.80
CA PHE A 79 -9.15 4.86 59.66
C PHE A 79 -9.87 4.35 60.93
N LEU A 80 -10.50 3.17 60.83
CA LEU A 80 -11.15 2.49 61.96
C LEU A 80 -10.18 1.66 62.81
N GLU A 81 -8.85 1.78 62.57
CA GLU A 81 -7.77 1.05 63.23
C GLU A 81 -7.75 -0.47 62.98
N GLU A 82 -8.56 -0.97 62.03
CA GLU A 82 -8.60 -2.38 61.59
C GLU A 82 -7.48 -2.67 60.58
N TRP A 83 -6.22 -2.62 61.05
CA TRP A 83 -5.01 -2.71 60.19
C TRP A 83 -4.89 -4.04 59.46
N THR A 84 -5.38 -5.13 60.06
CA THR A 84 -5.33 -6.46 59.47
C THR A 84 -6.17 -6.51 58.20
N ASP A 85 -7.45 -6.06 58.22
CA ASP A 85 -8.36 -6.07 57.10
C ASP A 85 -7.95 -5.07 56.02
N SER A 86 -7.51 -3.88 56.46
CA SER A 86 -6.96 -2.88 55.56
C SER A 86 -5.77 -3.43 54.76
N SER A 87 -4.83 -4.11 55.44
CA SER A 87 -3.64 -4.66 54.77
C SER A 87 -3.98 -5.81 53.79
N VAL A 88 -4.97 -6.64 54.11
CA VAL A 88 -5.44 -7.70 53.21
C VAL A 88 -6.09 -7.11 51.96
N ILE A 89 -7.01 -6.13 52.11
CA ILE A 89 -7.68 -5.48 50.99
C ILE A 89 -6.66 -4.78 50.10
N PHE A 90 -5.71 -4.02 50.68
CA PHE A 90 -4.66 -3.33 49.94
C PHE A 90 -3.72 -4.32 49.26
N GLY A 91 -3.39 -5.44 49.91
CA GLY A 91 -2.62 -6.52 49.32
C GLY A 91 -3.26 -7.11 48.07
N VAL A 92 -4.56 -7.33 48.07
CA VAL A 92 -5.32 -7.78 46.90
C VAL A 92 -5.24 -6.75 45.76
N VAL A 93 -5.41 -5.46 46.07
CA VAL A 93 -5.28 -4.39 45.07
C VAL A 93 -3.90 -4.40 44.41
N ILE A 94 -2.84 -4.54 45.22
CA ILE A 94 -1.44 -4.59 44.70
C ILE A 94 -1.22 -5.83 43.81
N ILE A 95 -1.69 -7.01 44.26
CA ILE A 95 -1.54 -8.25 43.48
C ILE A 95 -2.24 -8.11 42.14
N ASN A 96 -3.47 -7.60 42.11
CA ASN A 96 -4.21 -7.39 40.88
C ASN A 96 -3.53 -6.39 39.95
N ALA A 97 -3.02 -5.27 40.49
CA ALA A 97 -2.29 -4.29 39.69
C ALA A 97 -1.00 -4.89 39.09
N VAL A 98 -0.27 -5.73 39.81
CA VAL A 98 0.94 -6.41 39.32
C VAL A 98 0.59 -7.43 38.24
N ILE A 99 -0.45 -8.25 38.45
CA ILE A 99 -0.90 -9.23 37.44
C ILE A 99 -1.31 -8.51 36.15
N GLY A 100 -2.14 -7.47 36.26
CA GLY A 100 -2.58 -6.66 35.11
C GLY A 100 -1.40 -6.03 34.36
N PHE A 101 -0.44 -5.47 35.11
CA PHE A 101 0.78 -4.91 34.51
C PHE A 101 1.61 -5.96 33.75
N ILE A 102 1.85 -7.14 34.33
CA ILE A 102 2.60 -8.22 33.68
C ILE A 102 1.94 -8.67 32.39
N GLN A 103 0.61 -8.81 32.40
CA GLN A 103 -0.18 -9.22 31.23
C GLN A 103 -0.09 -8.18 30.11
N GLU A 104 -0.28 -6.90 30.41
CA GLU A 104 -0.21 -5.81 29.43
C GLU A 104 1.22 -5.62 28.88
N ALA A 105 2.23 -5.72 29.74
CA ALA A 105 3.63 -5.62 29.34
C ALA A 105 4.06 -6.77 28.40
N ASN A 106 3.61 -8.00 28.65
CA ASN A 106 3.89 -9.16 27.78
C ASN A 106 3.17 -9.03 26.43
N ALA A 107 1.95 -8.53 26.40
CA ALA A 107 1.22 -8.26 25.17
C ALA A 107 1.94 -7.22 24.28
N LEU A 108 2.43 -6.12 24.88
CA LEU A 108 3.19 -5.08 24.19
C LEU A 108 4.52 -5.60 23.64
N LYS A 109 5.24 -6.47 24.39
CA LYS A 109 6.49 -7.07 23.90
C LYS A 109 6.27 -7.94 22.66
N ALA A 110 5.21 -8.74 22.62
CA ALA A 110 4.90 -9.60 21.47
C ALA A 110 4.62 -8.78 20.20
N ILE A 111 3.95 -7.63 20.34
CA ILE A 111 3.66 -6.71 19.23
C ILE A 111 4.94 -6.04 18.70
N ASN A 112 5.81 -5.57 19.60
CA ASN A 112 7.04 -4.86 19.23
C ASN A 112 8.08 -5.76 18.55
N ALA A 113 8.13 -7.04 18.87
CA ALA A 113 9.05 -7.99 18.27
C ALA A 113 8.81 -8.18 16.75
N LEU A 114 7.55 -8.04 16.31
CA LEU A 114 7.17 -8.12 14.88
C LEU A 114 7.54 -6.87 14.07
N ALA A 115 7.71 -5.72 14.71
CA ALA A 115 7.92 -4.43 14.03
C ALA A 115 9.38 -4.15 13.64
N GLN A 116 10.37 -4.92 14.13
CA GLN A 116 11.80 -4.62 13.99
C GLN A 116 12.51 -5.25 12.79
N THR A 117 11.82 -5.91 11.87
CA THR A 117 12.44 -6.82 10.87
C THR A 117 12.88 -6.14 9.55
N LEU A 118 12.71 -4.83 9.35
CA LEU A 118 13.00 -4.15 8.08
C LEU A 118 14.06 -3.06 8.24
N ASN A 119 15.32 -3.40 7.95
CA ASN A 119 16.39 -2.43 7.76
C ASN A 119 16.43 -2.01 6.28
N ILE A 120 16.07 -0.77 5.98
CA ILE A 120 16.19 -0.17 4.65
C ILE A 120 17.53 0.53 4.57
N SER A 121 18.32 0.25 3.53
CA SER A 121 19.55 0.99 3.20
C SER A 121 19.30 1.97 2.05
N SER A 122 20.12 3.01 1.95
CA SER A 122 20.04 4.03 0.91
C SER A 122 21.42 4.39 0.39
N ASN A 123 21.54 4.57 -0.91
CA ASN A 123 22.78 4.98 -1.56
C ASN A 123 22.86 6.50 -1.62
N VAL A 124 23.85 7.07 -0.95
CA VAL A 124 24.06 8.53 -0.86
C VAL A 124 25.41 8.96 -1.40
N LEU A 125 25.51 10.23 -1.76
CA LEU A 125 26.78 10.89 -2.06
C LEU A 125 27.18 11.75 -0.86
N ARG A 126 28.26 11.38 -0.17
CA ARG A 126 28.88 12.16 0.91
C ARG A 126 30.39 12.22 0.71
N ASP A 127 30.98 13.37 0.95
CA ASP A 127 32.42 13.61 0.78
C ASP A 127 32.96 13.20 -0.60
N GLY A 128 32.16 13.39 -1.67
CA GLY A 128 32.51 12.99 -3.05
C GLY A 128 32.45 11.49 -3.31
N GLN A 129 32.02 10.68 -2.36
CA GLN A 129 31.96 9.22 -2.48
C GLN A 129 30.53 8.69 -2.35
N ARG A 130 30.18 7.73 -3.19
CA ARG A 130 28.94 6.96 -3.04
C ARG A 130 29.10 5.98 -1.88
N ARG A 131 28.16 6.03 -0.93
CA ARG A 131 28.14 5.16 0.23
C ARG A 131 26.72 4.62 0.44
N SER A 132 26.61 3.37 0.87
CA SER A 132 25.35 2.82 1.37
C SER A 132 25.26 3.06 2.88
N ILE A 133 24.22 3.74 3.31
CA ILE A 133 23.95 4.03 4.73
C ILE A 133 22.58 3.48 5.12
N ALA A 134 22.33 3.32 6.42
CA ALA A 134 21.00 3.01 6.91
C ALA A 134 20.05 4.20 6.58
N ALA A 135 18.86 3.94 6.05
CA ALA A 135 17.89 5.00 5.76
C ALA A 135 17.56 5.88 6.97
N ALA A 136 17.69 5.33 8.18
CA ALA A 136 17.54 6.07 9.44
C ALA A 136 18.59 7.18 9.68
N GLU A 137 19.73 7.13 8.99
CA GLU A 137 20.84 8.11 9.10
C GLU A 137 20.75 9.21 8.05
N LEU A 138 19.72 9.19 7.20
CA LEU A 138 19.48 10.24 6.21
C LEU A 138 19.08 11.55 6.89
N VAL A 139 19.63 12.63 6.37
CA VAL A 139 19.35 14.00 6.84
C VAL A 139 18.98 14.91 5.67
N PRO A 140 18.23 16.01 5.92
CA PRO A 140 17.97 17.01 4.90
C PRO A 140 19.26 17.53 4.26
N GLY A 141 19.32 17.52 2.93
CA GLY A 141 20.48 17.88 2.13
C GLY A 141 21.33 16.70 1.66
N ASP A 142 21.07 15.47 2.10
CA ASP A 142 21.73 14.29 1.51
C ASP A 142 21.34 14.13 0.04
N LEU A 143 22.31 13.79 -0.81
CA LEU A 143 22.07 13.41 -2.19
C LEU A 143 21.86 11.90 -2.26
N VAL A 144 20.69 11.47 -2.72
CA VAL A 144 20.27 10.06 -2.79
C VAL A 144 20.18 9.61 -4.23
N PHE A 145 20.74 8.45 -4.55
CA PHE A 145 20.56 7.75 -5.80
C PHE A 145 19.39 6.78 -5.67
N LEU A 146 18.42 6.91 -6.58
CA LEU A 146 17.30 6.00 -6.71
C LEU A 146 17.47 5.13 -7.94
N GLN A 147 17.12 3.86 -7.82
CA GLN A 147 17.12 2.86 -8.87
C GLN A 147 15.84 2.03 -8.82
N SER A 148 15.50 1.39 -9.94
CA SER A 148 14.36 0.45 -9.98
C SER A 148 14.47 -0.61 -8.88
N GLY A 149 13.37 -0.82 -8.15
CA GLY A 149 13.29 -1.69 -6.98
C GLY A 149 13.59 -1.03 -5.63
N ASP A 150 14.12 0.20 -5.63
CA ASP A 150 14.38 0.93 -4.39
C ASP A 150 13.09 1.46 -3.76
N LYS A 151 13.01 1.35 -2.44
CA LYS A 151 12.00 2.07 -1.67
C LYS A 151 12.51 3.48 -1.37
N VAL A 152 11.73 4.49 -1.73
CA VAL A 152 12.07 5.89 -1.47
C VAL A 152 12.20 6.12 0.04
N PRO A 153 13.40 6.53 0.54
CA PRO A 153 13.69 6.49 1.97
C PRO A 153 13.23 7.72 2.76
N ALA A 154 12.98 8.84 2.09
CA ALA A 154 12.61 10.13 2.66
C ALA A 154 11.84 10.93 1.60
N ASP A 155 11.33 12.11 1.90
CA ASP A 155 10.82 12.99 0.85
C ASP A 155 11.97 13.68 0.14
N LEU A 156 11.99 13.53 -1.18
CA LEU A 156 13.10 13.91 -2.05
C LEU A 156 12.63 14.91 -3.11
N ARG A 157 13.46 15.92 -3.42
CA ARG A 157 13.34 16.74 -4.61
C ARG A 157 14.27 16.19 -5.69
N LEU A 158 13.71 15.83 -6.84
CA LEU A 158 14.47 15.29 -7.95
C LEU A 158 15.36 16.38 -8.57
N LEU A 159 16.63 16.08 -8.75
CA LEU A 159 17.62 16.94 -9.41
C LEU A 159 17.87 16.50 -10.85
N GLN A 160 17.92 15.20 -11.06
CA GLN A 160 18.05 14.55 -12.35
C GLN A 160 17.21 13.28 -12.35
N SER A 161 16.50 13.01 -13.43
CA SER A 161 15.73 11.79 -13.61
C SER A 161 15.98 11.22 -15.00
N ARG A 162 16.02 9.89 -15.08
CA ARG A 162 16.12 9.15 -16.33
C ARG A 162 15.01 8.10 -16.31
N GLU A 163 13.94 8.39 -17.05
CA GLU A 163 12.76 7.50 -17.18
C GLU A 163 12.22 7.00 -15.83
N LEU A 164 12.30 7.83 -14.80
CA LEU A 164 11.92 7.46 -13.45
C LEU A 164 10.40 7.33 -13.33
N LYS A 165 9.94 6.16 -12.90
CA LYS A 165 8.54 5.91 -12.55
C LYS A 165 8.46 5.41 -11.12
N ILE A 166 7.55 6.00 -10.33
CA ILE A 166 7.37 5.69 -8.92
C ILE A 166 5.92 5.26 -8.66
N ASP A 167 5.75 4.11 -8.03
CA ASP A 167 4.46 3.69 -7.48
C ASP A 167 4.18 4.49 -6.20
N GLU A 168 3.21 5.40 -6.30
CA GLU A 168 2.75 6.26 -5.21
C GLU A 168 1.38 5.83 -4.67
N SER A 169 0.94 4.62 -4.95
CA SER A 169 -0.36 4.08 -4.54
C SER A 169 -0.66 4.24 -3.04
N ALA A 170 0.37 4.15 -2.21
CA ALA A 170 0.27 4.36 -0.76
C ALA A 170 -0.14 5.79 -0.35
N LEU A 171 0.05 6.79 -1.23
CA LEU A 171 -0.29 8.20 -0.99
C LEU A 171 -1.49 8.67 -1.82
N THR A 172 -1.59 8.22 -3.06
CA THR A 172 -2.59 8.69 -4.03
C THR A 172 -3.76 7.73 -4.19
N GLY A 173 -3.57 6.44 -3.85
CA GLY A 173 -4.54 5.37 -4.11
C GLY A 173 -4.53 4.87 -5.56
N GLU A 174 -3.73 5.47 -6.45
CA GLU A 174 -3.64 5.09 -7.86
C GLU A 174 -2.55 4.04 -8.07
N SER A 175 -2.88 2.94 -8.74
CA SER A 175 -1.95 1.82 -8.98
C SER A 175 -1.01 2.01 -10.17
N VAL A 176 -1.24 3.04 -10.98
CA VAL A 176 -0.36 3.34 -12.13
C VAL A 176 0.84 4.14 -11.62
N PRO A 177 2.08 3.67 -11.88
CA PRO A 177 3.27 4.42 -11.50
C PRO A 177 3.31 5.80 -12.16
N VAL A 178 3.65 6.82 -11.37
CA VAL A 178 3.75 8.21 -11.81
C VAL A 178 5.11 8.44 -12.46
N GLU A 179 5.11 8.97 -13.66
CA GLU A 179 6.34 9.41 -14.34
C GLU A 179 6.90 10.66 -13.67
N LYS A 180 8.20 10.65 -13.39
CA LYS A 180 8.87 11.69 -12.61
C LYS A 180 9.89 12.47 -13.44
N GLN A 181 9.87 13.79 -13.29
CA GLN A 181 10.72 14.75 -14.02
C GLN A 181 11.38 15.71 -13.04
N ALA A 182 12.53 16.29 -13.42
CA ALA A 182 13.22 17.26 -12.55
C ALA A 182 12.72 18.71 -12.70
N GLN A 183 11.82 19.00 -13.64
CA GLN A 183 11.34 20.37 -13.96
C GLN A 183 10.63 21.02 -12.75
N THR A 184 10.73 22.34 -12.67
CA THR A 184 10.07 23.13 -11.64
C THR A 184 8.57 23.24 -11.94
N LEU A 185 7.73 23.07 -10.92
CA LEU A 185 6.28 23.08 -11.04
C LEU A 185 5.68 24.37 -10.41
N SER A 186 4.40 24.61 -10.69
CA SER A 186 3.66 25.69 -10.05
C SER A 186 3.48 25.45 -8.55
N SER A 187 3.52 26.48 -7.73
CA SER A 187 3.26 26.38 -6.29
C SER A 187 1.85 25.85 -5.97
N ALA A 188 0.89 26.00 -6.90
CA ALA A 188 -0.48 25.53 -6.77
C ALA A 188 -0.65 24.03 -7.12
N THR A 189 0.43 23.33 -7.55
CA THR A 189 0.38 21.92 -7.95
C THR A 189 -0.03 21.02 -6.78
N LEU A 190 -1.05 20.20 -6.97
CA LEU A 190 -1.53 19.24 -5.98
C LEU A 190 -0.48 18.16 -5.71
N LEU A 191 -0.55 17.51 -4.53
CA LEU A 191 0.44 16.52 -4.10
C LEU A 191 0.63 15.39 -5.11
N ALA A 192 -0.46 14.84 -5.64
CA ALA A 192 -0.46 13.75 -6.59
C ALA A 192 0.18 14.12 -7.95
N ASP A 193 0.15 15.41 -8.31
CA ASP A 193 0.65 15.92 -9.60
C ASP A 193 2.10 16.45 -9.51
N ARG A 194 2.74 16.36 -8.34
CA ARG A 194 4.12 16.83 -8.14
C ARG A 194 5.12 15.84 -8.73
N ALA A 195 5.24 15.84 -10.05
CA ALA A 195 6.12 14.94 -10.79
C ALA A 195 7.61 15.11 -10.47
N ASN A 196 8.03 16.21 -9.84
CA ASN A 196 9.41 16.48 -9.47
C ASN A 196 9.77 16.15 -8.01
N MET A 197 8.86 15.50 -7.31
CA MET A 197 9.05 15.00 -5.95
C MET A 197 8.96 13.48 -5.91
N ALA A 198 9.71 12.85 -5.01
CA ALA A 198 9.56 11.44 -4.66
C ALA A 198 9.31 11.34 -3.16
N TYR A 199 8.28 10.62 -2.76
CA TYR A 199 7.79 10.60 -1.38
C TYR A 199 8.24 9.36 -0.62
N SER A 200 8.51 9.53 0.66
CA SER A 200 8.89 8.45 1.56
C SER A 200 7.90 7.27 1.49
N SER A 201 8.45 6.06 1.54
CA SER A 201 7.69 4.79 1.53
C SER A 201 7.04 4.39 0.20
N THR A 202 7.20 5.15 -0.88
CA THR A 202 6.84 4.77 -2.25
C THR A 202 7.90 3.88 -2.88
N LEU A 203 7.61 3.22 -3.99
CA LEU A 203 8.50 2.25 -4.65
C LEU A 203 8.90 2.74 -6.04
N VAL A 204 10.20 2.74 -6.34
CA VAL A 204 10.70 3.00 -7.69
C VAL A 204 10.41 1.78 -8.55
N SER A 205 9.49 1.90 -9.49
CA SER A 205 9.10 0.81 -10.39
C SER A 205 10.01 0.72 -11.63
N TYR A 206 10.54 1.86 -12.10
CA TYR A 206 11.40 1.91 -13.28
C TYR A 206 12.33 3.13 -13.25
N GLY A 207 13.46 3.03 -13.99
CA GLY A 207 14.38 4.13 -14.19
C GLY A 207 15.31 4.43 -13.02
N SER A 208 15.91 5.62 -13.05
CA SER A 208 16.85 6.07 -12.03
C SER A 208 16.81 7.58 -11.84
N ALA A 209 17.22 8.05 -10.65
CA ALA A 209 17.31 9.48 -10.37
C ALA A 209 18.42 9.80 -9.38
N LEU A 210 18.85 11.07 -9.43
CA LEU A 210 19.57 11.74 -8.35
C LEU A 210 18.64 12.77 -7.72
N ALA A 211 18.50 12.72 -6.41
CA ALA A 211 17.59 13.56 -5.66
C ALA A 211 18.22 14.07 -4.37
N VAL A 212 17.72 15.18 -3.84
CA VAL A 212 18.13 15.73 -2.54
C VAL A 212 17.04 15.50 -1.50
N VAL A 213 17.42 15.06 -0.31
CA VAL A 213 16.52 14.90 0.83
C VAL A 213 16.03 16.27 1.29
N VAL A 214 14.72 16.47 1.29
CA VAL A 214 14.08 17.73 1.73
C VAL A 214 13.34 17.59 3.05
N SER A 215 12.86 16.39 3.37
CA SER A 215 12.19 16.11 4.65
C SER A 215 12.43 14.67 5.10
N THR A 216 12.54 14.46 6.42
CA THR A 216 12.81 13.17 7.04
C THR A 216 11.81 12.87 8.16
N GLY A 217 11.60 11.60 8.47
CA GLY A 217 10.78 11.12 9.59
C GLY A 217 9.36 11.69 9.61
N ASP A 218 8.98 12.27 10.73
CA ASP A 218 7.63 12.83 10.94
C ASP A 218 7.32 14.08 10.10
N HIS A 219 8.33 14.66 9.45
CA HIS A 219 8.17 15.82 8.56
C HIS A 219 7.92 15.44 7.11
N THR A 220 8.02 14.16 6.75
CA THR A 220 7.62 13.63 5.43
C THR A 220 6.10 13.65 5.27
N GLU A 221 5.59 13.57 4.03
CA GLU A 221 4.14 13.50 3.81
C GLU A 221 3.52 12.28 4.49
N ILE A 222 4.18 11.12 4.42
CA ILE A 222 3.73 9.93 5.15
C ILE A 222 3.81 10.13 6.67
N GLY A 223 4.82 10.87 7.15
CA GLY A 223 4.97 11.24 8.57
C GLY A 223 3.82 12.12 9.06
N ARG A 224 3.38 13.08 8.24
CA ARG A 224 2.21 13.93 8.52
C ARG A 224 0.93 13.12 8.62
N ILE A 225 0.72 12.18 7.68
CA ILE A 225 -0.42 11.24 7.71
C ILE A 225 -0.36 10.40 8.99
N ASN A 226 0.81 9.83 9.33
CA ASN A 226 1.00 9.06 10.54
C ASN A 226 0.70 9.86 11.81
N LYS A 227 1.08 11.12 11.87
CA LYS A 227 0.77 12.04 12.97
C LYS A 227 -0.74 12.31 13.09
N LEU A 228 -1.43 12.53 11.96
CA LEU A 228 -2.88 12.71 11.92
C LEU A 228 -3.62 11.45 12.41
N ILE A 229 -3.24 10.28 11.90
CA ILE A 229 -3.76 8.99 12.37
C ILE A 229 -3.45 8.80 13.86
N GLY A 230 -2.24 9.17 14.29
CA GLY A 230 -1.79 9.10 15.67
C GLY A 230 -2.56 10.02 16.62
N SER A 231 -3.07 11.16 16.16
CA SER A 231 -3.86 12.11 16.96
C SER A 231 -5.33 11.71 17.09
N ALA A 232 -5.82 10.81 16.24
CA ALA A 232 -7.18 10.29 16.36
C ALA A 232 -7.33 9.51 17.69
N GLU A 233 -8.39 9.80 18.45
CA GLU A 233 -8.71 9.05 19.65
C GLU A 233 -8.93 7.58 19.29
N PRO A 234 -8.32 6.65 20.05
CA PRO A 234 -8.58 5.23 19.83
C PRO A 234 -10.05 4.94 20.12
N LEU A 235 -10.79 4.58 19.09
CA LEU A 235 -12.17 4.12 19.26
C LEU A 235 -12.18 2.90 20.17
N GLU A 236 -13.05 2.93 21.19
CA GLU A 236 -13.30 1.79 22.03
C GLU A 236 -14.04 0.71 21.25
N THR A 237 -13.67 -0.56 21.47
CA THR A 237 -14.37 -1.68 20.82
C THR A 237 -15.73 -1.94 21.46
N PRO A 238 -16.69 -2.56 20.73
CA PRO A 238 -17.98 -2.91 21.31
C PRO A 238 -17.86 -3.72 22.60
N LEU A 239 -16.86 -4.61 22.70
CA LEU A 239 -16.63 -5.40 23.90
C LEU A 239 -16.14 -4.55 25.07
N THR A 240 -15.20 -3.63 24.84
CA THR A 240 -14.69 -2.75 25.91
C THR A 240 -15.78 -1.83 26.43
N LEU A 241 -16.65 -1.31 25.54
CA LEU A 241 -17.83 -0.53 25.96
C LEU A 241 -18.80 -1.34 26.79
N LYS A 242 -19.17 -2.56 26.37
CA LYS A 242 -20.06 -3.45 27.13
C LYS A 242 -19.46 -3.83 28.49
N MET A 243 -18.14 -4.06 28.54
CA MET A 243 -17.42 -4.35 29.77
C MET A 243 -17.47 -3.16 30.76
N SER A 244 -17.27 -1.95 30.26
CA SER A 244 -17.36 -0.72 31.04
C SER A 244 -18.78 -0.56 31.60
N GLN A 245 -19.80 -0.72 30.76
CA GLN A 245 -21.21 -0.67 31.19
C GLN A 245 -21.55 -1.75 32.23
N PHE A 246 -21.08 -2.97 32.02
CA PHE A 246 -21.28 -4.08 32.97
C PHE A 246 -20.60 -3.79 34.32
N SER A 247 -19.36 -3.28 34.28
CA SER A 247 -18.65 -2.90 35.51
C SER A 247 -19.36 -1.78 36.28
N GLN A 248 -19.96 -0.80 35.59
CA GLN A 248 -20.78 0.24 36.22
C GLN A 248 -22.07 -0.31 36.82
N LEU A 249 -22.75 -1.22 36.10
CA LEU A 249 -23.94 -1.88 36.61
C LEU A 249 -23.62 -2.67 37.90
N LEU A 250 -22.55 -3.49 37.86
CA LEU A 250 -22.07 -4.24 39.02
C LEU A 250 -21.73 -3.33 40.19
N LEU A 251 -21.07 -2.20 39.95
CA LEU A 251 -20.78 -1.20 40.98
C LEU A 251 -22.04 -0.78 41.73
N TRP A 252 -23.10 -0.40 41.00
CA TRP A 252 -24.36 0.01 41.63
C TRP A 252 -25.09 -1.11 42.37
N VAL A 253 -25.05 -2.34 41.83
CA VAL A 253 -25.61 -3.52 42.48
C VAL A 253 -24.86 -3.82 43.78
N ILE A 254 -23.53 -3.80 43.77
CA ILE A 254 -22.71 -4.05 44.97
C ILE A 254 -22.99 -2.99 46.03
N ILE A 255 -23.01 -1.70 45.68
CA ILE A 255 -23.34 -0.62 46.61
C ILE A 255 -24.74 -0.79 47.16
N GLY A 256 -25.72 -1.14 46.34
CA GLY A 256 -27.08 -1.41 46.76
C GLY A 256 -27.17 -2.57 47.76
N CYS A 257 -26.52 -3.69 47.46
CA CYS A 257 -26.48 -4.85 48.37
C CYS A 257 -25.79 -4.51 49.70
N ALA A 258 -24.65 -3.79 49.64
CA ALA A 258 -23.93 -3.35 50.83
C ALA A 258 -24.79 -2.42 51.72
N ALA A 259 -25.50 -1.46 51.08
CA ALA A 259 -26.39 -0.55 51.79
C ALA A 259 -27.58 -1.30 52.46
N VAL A 260 -28.16 -2.27 51.77
CA VAL A 260 -29.25 -3.11 52.33
C VAL A 260 -28.72 -3.95 53.49
N THR A 261 -27.56 -4.58 53.33
CA THR A 261 -26.92 -5.37 54.39
C THR A 261 -26.69 -4.51 55.64
N PHE A 262 -26.12 -3.33 55.44
CA PHE A 262 -25.88 -2.36 56.51
C PHE A 262 -27.19 -1.96 57.20
N ALA A 263 -28.21 -1.55 56.45
CA ALA A 263 -29.48 -1.09 56.99
C ALA A 263 -30.22 -2.18 57.76
N VAL A 264 -30.27 -3.41 57.23
CA VAL A 264 -30.92 -4.56 57.87
C VAL A 264 -30.19 -4.97 59.17
N GLY A 265 -28.86 -4.96 59.15
CA GLY A 265 -28.07 -5.31 60.34
C GLY A 265 -28.26 -4.30 61.46
N VAL A 266 -28.15 -2.99 61.15
CA VAL A 266 -28.41 -1.93 62.13
C VAL A 266 -29.88 -2.02 62.69
N TRP A 267 -30.88 -2.30 61.85
CA TRP A 267 -32.28 -2.49 62.27
C TRP A 267 -32.42 -3.69 63.17
N ARG A 268 -31.60 -4.72 63.01
CA ARG A 268 -31.57 -5.90 63.88
C ARG A 268 -30.91 -5.67 65.25
N GLY A 269 -30.27 -4.51 65.44
CA GLY A 269 -29.61 -4.12 66.68
C GLY A 269 -28.12 -4.43 66.74
N GLU A 270 -27.52 -4.83 65.59
CA GLU A 270 -26.07 -4.98 65.47
C GLU A 270 -25.37 -3.63 65.52
N THR A 271 -24.08 -3.63 65.87
CA THR A 271 -23.33 -2.38 65.94
C THR A 271 -23.10 -1.79 64.50
N MET A 272 -23.06 -0.46 64.37
CA MET A 272 -22.85 0.20 63.11
C MET A 272 -21.49 -0.19 62.53
N LEU A 273 -20.47 -0.40 63.36
CA LEU A 273 -19.13 -0.77 62.95
C LEU A 273 -19.10 -2.18 62.36
N ASP A 274 -19.71 -3.17 63.06
CA ASP A 274 -19.74 -4.55 62.56
C ASP A 274 -20.51 -4.65 61.25
N MET A 275 -21.61 -3.92 61.11
CA MET A 275 -22.40 -3.91 59.88
C MET A 275 -21.72 -3.18 58.74
N PHE A 276 -20.93 -2.15 59.04
CA PHE A 276 -20.10 -1.50 58.04
C PHE A 276 -19.01 -2.46 57.53
N MET A 277 -18.30 -3.13 58.45
CA MET A 277 -17.28 -4.12 58.09
C MET A 277 -17.87 -5.29 57.29
N ALA A 278 -19.04 -5.82 57.69
CA ALA A 278 -19.73 -6.85 56.94
C ALA A 278 -20.13 -6.39 55.52
N SER A 279 -20.57 -5.14 55.38
CA SER A 279 -20.92 -4.54 54.10
C SER A 279 -19.70 -4.35 53.19
N VAL A 280 -18.58 -3.94 53.78
CA VAL A 280 -17.27 -3.84 53.05
C VAL A 280 -16.80 -5.22 52.61
N ALA A 281 -16.85 -6.23 53.49
CA ALA A 281 -16.47 -7.60 53.14
C ALA A 281 -17.34 -8.17 52.02
N LEU A 282 -18.67 -7.91 52.04
CA LEU A 282 -19.57 -8.26 50.95
C LEU A 282 -19.19 -7.56 49.66
N ALA A 283 -18.90 -6.27 49.71
CA ALA A 283 -18.52 -5.49 48.51
C ALA A 283 -17.23 -6.02 47.90
N VAL A 284 -16.20 -6.31 48.69
CA VAL A 284 -14.93 -6.87 48.26
C VAL A 284 -15.10 -8.25 47.63
N GLY A 285 -15.86 -9.15 48.30
CA GLY A 285 -16.10 -10.53 47.83
C GLY A 285 -16.97 -10.62 46.59
N ALA A 286 -17.78 -9.58 46.31
CA ALA A 286 -18.63 -9.53 45.11
C ALA A 286 -17.91 -9.03 43.83
N ILE A 287 -16.69 -8.53 43.90
CA ILE A 287 -15.96 -8.03 42.76
C ILE A 287 -15.40 -9.20 41.92
N PRO A 288 -15.73 -9.30 40.61
CA PRO A 288 -15.25 -10.38 39.77
C PRO A 288 -13.83 -10.09 39.27
N GLU A 289 -12.82 -10.29 40.10
CA GLU A 289 -11.39 -9.97 39.81
C GLU A 289 -10.83 -10.76 38.64
N GLY A 290 -11.34 -11.95 38.34
CA GLY A 290 -10.89 -12.80 37.22
C GLY A 290 -11.34 -12.35 35.84
N LEU A 291 -12.30 -11.43 35.72
CA LEU A 291 -12.94 -11.08 34.46
C LEU A 291 -11.97 -10.35 33.48
N PRO A 292 -11.20 -9.32 33.89
CA PRO A 292 -10.22 -8.68 33.01
C PRO A 292 -9.11 -9.65 32.57
N ALA A 293 -8.66 -10.52 33.46
CA ALA A 293 -7.65 -11.53 33.18
C ALA A 293 -8.15 -12.55 32.12
N ALA A 294 -9.36 -13.09 32.30
CA ALA A 294 -9.98 -14.03 31.38
C ALA A 294 -10.16 -13.41 29.97
N LEU A 295 -10.57 -12.14 29.90
CA LEU A 295 -10.71 -11.41 28.65
C LEU A 295 -9.36 -11.27 27.94
N THR A 296 -8.33 -10.80 28.65
CA THR A 296 -6.99 -10.60 28.08
C THR A 296 -6.39 -11.91 27.56
N ILE A 297 -6.51 -13.00 28.32
CA ILE A 297 -6.04 -14.34 27.91
C ILE A 297 -6.78 -14.80 26.65
N THR A 298 -8.10 -14.65 26.59
CA THR A 298 -8.91 -15.05 25.44
C THR A 298 -8.51 -14.26 24.18
N LEU A 299 -8.34 -12.94 24.30
CA LEU A 299 -7.89 -12.09 23.19
C LEU A 299 -6.46 -12.47 22.74
N ALA A 300 -5.54 -12.76 23.68
CA ALA A 300 -4.18 -13.18 23.36
C ALA A 300 -4.14 -14.51 22.58
N ILE A 301 -4.99 -15.47 22.95
CA ILE A 301 -5.17 -16.72 22.20
C ILE A 301 -5.69 -16.43 20.79
N GLY A 302 -6.64 -15.51 20.65
CA GLY A 302 -7.17 -15.06 19.36
C GLY A 302 -6.07 -14.48 18.46
N VAL A 303 -5.27 -13.54 18.99
CA VAL A 303 -4.12 -12.95 18.28
C VAL A 303 -3.12 -14.04 17.84
N SER A 304 -2.77 -14.95 18.73
CA SER A 304 -1.84 -16.05 18.40
C SER A 304 -2.35 -16.95 17.26
N ARG A 305 -3.66 -17.26 17.25
CA ARG A 305 -4.28 -18.03 16.16
C ARG A 305 -4.29 -17.28 14.84
N MET A 306 -4.56 -15.96 14.87
CA MET A 306 -4.54 -15.12 13.67
C MET A 306 -3.13 -14.96 13.12
N ALA A 307 -2.12 -14.76 13.98
CA ALA A 307 -0.71 -14.69 13.59
C ALA A 307 -0.24 -15.96 12.87
N LYS A 308 -0.66 -17.15 13.32
CA LYS A 308 -0.38 -18.42 12.65
C LYS A 308 -1.02 -18.53 11.26
N ARG A 309 -2.00 -17.68 10.95
CA ARG A 309 -2.65 -17.55 9.64
C ARG A 309 -2.19 -16.32 8.86
N ASN A 310 -1.02 -15.78 9.20
CA ASN A 310 -0.40 -14.59 8.57
C ASN A 310 -1.23 -13.29 8.73
N ALA A 311 -2.16 -13.24 9.70
CA ALA A 311 -2.90 -12.03 10.02
C ALA A 311 -2.25 -11.33 11.22
N ILE A 312 -1.63 -10.17 10.98
CA ILE A 312 -0.91 -9.41 12.01
C ILE A 312 -1.89 -8.44 12.69
N ILE A 313 -2.13 -8.65 13.98
CA ILE A 313 -2.99 -7.79 14.80
C ILE A 313 -2.12 -6.89 15.67
N ARG A 314 -2.27 -5.57 15.52
CA ARG A 314 -1.50 -4.58 16.29
C ARG A 314 -2.12 -4.20 17.63
N LYS A 315 -3.42 -4.44 17.84
CA LYS A 315 -4.15 -4.12 19.08
C LYS A 315 -4.98 -5.33 19.50
N LEU A 316 -4.80 -5.81 20.74
CA LEU A 316 -5.55 -6.96 21.28
C LEU A 316 -7.07 -6.87 21.08
N PRO A 317 -7.73 -5.73 21.38
CA PRO A 317 -9.17 -5.62 21.20
C PRO A 317 -9.66 -5.71 19.74
N ALA A 318 -8.78 -5.49 18.75
CA ALA A 318 -9.14 -5.56 17.34
C ALA A 318 -9.54 -6.98 16.87
N VAL A 319 -9.11 -8.03 17.59
CA VAL A 319 -9.51 -9.43 17.30
C VAL A 319 -11.01 -9.62 17.42
N GLU A 320 -11.60 -9.03 18.47
CA GLU A 320 -13.04 -9.11 18.72
C GLU A 320 -13.82 -8.29 17.70
N THR A 321 -13.33 -7.10 17.36
CA THR A 321 -13.99 -6.21 16.40
C THR A 321 -14.17 -6.89 15.04
N LEU A 322 -13.22 -7.73 14.60
CA LEU A 322 -13.32 -8.45 13.34
C LEU A 322 -14.55 -9.40 13.31
N GLY A 323 -14.87 -10.05 14.45
CA GLY A 323 -16.03 -10.94 14.56
C GLY A 323 -17.37 -10.22 14.67
N SER A 324 -17.38 -8.93 15.01
CA SER A 324 -18.57 -8.10 15.19
C SER A 324 -18.79 -7.05 14.09
N THR A 325 -17.95 -7.05 13.04
CA THR A 325 -18.10 -6.13 11.90
C THR A 325 -19.37 -6.40 11.11
N THR A 326 -20.11 -5.34 10.83
CA THR A 326 -21.33 -5.35 10.00
C THR A 326 -21.12 -4.68 8.65
N VAL A 327 -20.05 -3.89 8.51
CA VAL A 327 -19.67 -3.16 7.29
C VAL A 327 -18.19 -3.37 7.02
N ILE A 328 -17.85 -3.75 5.80
CA ILE A 328 -16.47 -3.88 5.32
C ILE A 328 -16.25 -2.80 4.27
N CYS A 329 -15.30 -1.89 4.52
CA CYS A 329 -14.80 -0.94 3.55
C CYS A 329 -13.48 -1.48 2.99
N SER A 330 -13.46 -1.85 1.72
CA SER A 330 -12.28 -2.44 1.07
C SER A 330 -11.81 -1.53 -0.05
N ASP A 331 -10.50 -1.38 -0.17
CA ASP A 331 -9.88 -0.87 -1.39
C ASP A 331 -9.99 -1.93 -2.51
N LYS A 332 -10.03 -1.48 -3.77
CA LYS A 332 -10.12 -2.34 -4.93
C LYS A 332 -8.73 -2.89 -5.29
N THR A 333 -7.80 -1.99 -5.59
CA THR A 333 -6.52 -2.33 -6.20
C THR A 333 -5.55 -2.95 -5.19
N GLY A 334 -4.99 -4.11 -5.52
CA GLY A 334 -4.06 -4.83 -4.65
C GLY A 334 -4.69 -5.47 -3.41
N THR A 335 -5.96 -5.16 -3.10
CA THR A 335 -6.73 -5.75 -1.99
C THR A 335 -7.72 -6.79 -2.51
N LEU A 336 -8.69 -6.38 -3.30
CA LEU A 336 -9.64 -7.29 -3.96
C LEU A 336 -9.05 -7.85 -5.24
N THR A 337 -8.18 -7.11 -5.91
CA THR A 337 -7.48 -7.51 -7.12
C THR A 337 -6.04 -7.94 -6.83
N GLN A 338 -5.39 -8.51 -7.82
CA GLN A 338 -4.02 -9.04 -7.71
C GLN A 338 -2.94 -7.96 -7.85
N ASN A 339 -3.29 -6.75 -8.28
CA ASN A 339 -2.37 -5.69 -8.71
C ASN A 339 -1.43 -6.15 -9.83
N GLN A 340 -1.97 -6.94 -10.77
CA GLN A 340 -1.24 -7.53 -11.89
C GLN A 340 -2.12 -7.43 -13.13
N MET A 341 -1.84 -6.44 -13.98
CA MET A 341 -2.56 -6.29 -15.23
C MET A 341 -2.45 -7.57 -16.08
N THR A 342 -3.56 -8.00 -16.64
CA THR A 342 -3.64 -9.25 -17.42
C THR A 342 -4.50 -9.03 -18.66
N VAL A 343 -3.99 -9.36 -19.84
CA VAL A 343 -4.77 -9.36 -21.10
C VAL A 343 -5.77 -10.51 -21.05
N GLN A 344 -7.05 -10.18 -21.21
CA GLN A 344 -8.14 -11.17 -21.25
C GLN A 344 -8.73 -11.37 -22.66
N PHE A 345 -8.66 -10.35 -23.49
CA PHE A 345 -9.16 -10.43 -24.87
C PHE A 345 -8.16 -9.81 -25.84
N VAL A 346 -8.06 -10.43 -27.00
CA VAL A 346 -7.35 -9.87 -28.16
C VAL A 346 -8.31 -9.89 -29.34
N GLN A 347 -8.48 -8.74 -30.00
CA GLN A 347 -9.21 -8.66 -31.26
C GLN A 347 -8.22 -8.43 -32.39
N ALA A 348 -8.14 -9.35 -33.35
CA ALA A 348 -7.24 -9.26 -34.49
C ALA A 348 -7.83 -9.97 -35.70
N GLY A 349 -7.63 -9.41 -36.90
CA GLY A 349 -8.14 -10.01 -38.15
C GLY A 349 -9.64 -10.12 -38.23
N GLY A 350 -10.40 -9.32 -37.46
CA GLY A 350 -11.87 -9.39 -37.37
C GLY A 350 -12.39 -10.44 -36.38
N GLU A 351 -11.54 -11.23 -35.74
CA GLU A 351 -11.89 -12.22 -34.71
C GLU A 351 -11.56 -11.73 -33.30
N VAL A 352 -12.31 -12.20 -32.31
CA VAL A 352 -12.04 -11.96 -30.88
C VAL A 352 -11.58 -13.27 -30.24
N PHE A 353 -10.45 -13.18 -29.56
CA PHE A 353 -9.82 -14.27 -28.82
C PHE A 353 -9.85 -13.96 -27.33
N GLU A 354 -10.35 -14.90 -26.54
CA GLU A 354 -10.26 -14.85 -25.08
C GLU A 354 -8.95 -15.50 -24.63
N VAL A 355 -8.27 -14.89 -23.67
CA VAL A 355 -6.96 -15.33 -23.15
C VAL A 355 -7.13 -15.74 -21.69
N SER A 356 -6.95 -17.02 -21.39
CA SER A 356 -7.06 -17.55 -20.04
C SER A 356 -5.77 -17.34 -19.22
N GLY A 357 -5.84 -17.61 -17.92
CA GLY A 357 -4.76 -17.44 -16.96
C GLY A 357 -4.62 -15.99 -16.49
N SER A 358 -4.15 -15.79 -15.27
CA SER A 358 -4.03 -14.48 -14.62
C SER A 358 -2.62 -14.28 -14.06
N GLY A 359 -2.24 -13.01 -13.89
CA GLY A 359 -0.94 -12.62 -13.35
C GLY A 359 0.18 -12.70 -14.39
N TYR A 360 1.43 -12.78 -13.88
CA TYR A 360 2.62 -12.72 -14.74
C TYR A 360 3.15 -14.09 -15.17
N THR A 361 2.56 -15.16 -14.71
CA THR A 361 2.87 -16.52 -15.20
C THR A 361 2.35 -16.67 -16.63
N PRO A 362 3.19 -17.05 -17.62
CA PRO A 362 2.78 -17.13 -19.01
C PRO A 362 2.03 -18.43 -19.35
N ASP A 363 1.23 -18.92 -18.41
CA ASP A 363 0.37 -20.09 -18.58
C ASP A 363 -1.04 -19.65 -18.96
N GLY A 364 -1.60 -20.26 -20.00
CA GLY A 364 -2.94 -19.97 -20.44
C GLY A 364 -3.18 -20.39 -21.88
N GLU A 365 -4.41 -20.36 -22.30
CA GLU A 365 -4.88 -20.79 -23.62
C GLU A 365 -5.63 -19.66 -24.31
N PHE A 366 -5.62 -19.69 -25.63
CA PHE A 366 -6.45 -18.84 -26.46
C PHE A 366 -7.70 -19.59 -26.89
N THR A 367 -8.87 -18.94 -26.75
CA THR A 367 -10.13 -19.51 -27.23
C THR A 367 -10.84 -18.48 -28.13
N SER A 368 -11.53 -18.99 -29.16
CA SER A 368 -12.45 -18.20 -29.98
C SER A 368 -13.76 -18.98 -30.09
N HIS A 369 -14.91 -18.32 -29.87
CA HIS A 369 -16.21 -18.96 -29.81
C HIS A 369 -16.26 -20.20 -28.89
N LYS A 370 -15.57 -20.14 -27.74
CA LYS A 370 -15.41 -21.23 -26.74
C LYS A 370 -14.67 -22.48 -27.25
N GLN A 371 -13.94 -22.39 -28.34
CA GLN A 371 -13.06 -23.44 -28.84
C GLN A 371 -11.62 -23.03 -28.67
N ALA A 372 -10.78 -23.97 -28.22
CA ALA A 372 -9.34 -23.74 -28.10
C ALA A 372 -8.75 -23.46 -29.49
N VAL A 373 -7.91 -22.44 -29.57
CA VAL A 373 -7.23 -22.00 -30.79
C VAL A 373 -5.74 -22.08 -30.59
N ASP A 374 -5.04 -22.68 -31.53
CA ASP A 374 -3.59 -22.58 -31.59
C ASP A 374 -3.20 -21.20 -32.16
N PRO A 375 -2.58 -20.31 -31.37
CA PRO A 375 -2.20 -18.98 -31.83
C PRO A 375 -1.30 -19.00 -33.06
N THR A 376 -0.49 -20.06 -33.23
CA THR A 376 0.43 -20.19 -34.37
C THR A 376 -0.30 -20.36 -35.71
N SER A 377 -1.55 -20.81 -35.68
CA SER A 377 -2.42 -20.92 -36.85
C SER A 377 -3.13 -19.60 -37.24
N LYS A 378 -2.98 -18.54 -36.45
CA LYS A 378 -3.69 -17.26 -36.61
C LYS A 378 -2.66 -16.11 -36.81
N PRO A 379 -2.25 -15.84 -38.05
CA PRO A 379 -1.18 -14.87 -38.31
C PRO A 379 -1.52 -13.43 -37.87
N ALA A 380 -2.77 -12.99 -38.00
CA ALA A 380 -3.19 -11.67 -37.54
C ALA A 380 -3.12 -11.54 -36.01
N LEU A 381 -3.47 -12.60 -35.25
CA LEU A 381 -3.32 -12.65 -33.80
C LEU A 381 -1.86 -12.56 -33.39
N LEU A 382 -0.99 -13.37 -34.03
CA LEU A 382 0.45 -13.34 -33.74
C LEU A 382 1.07 -11.96 -34.02
N GLU A 383 0.67 -11.29 -35.10
CA GLU A 383 1.19 -9.97 -35.44
C GLU A 383 0.74 -8.90 -34.43
N CYS A 384 -0.52 -8.96 -33.97
CA CYS A 384 -1.00 -8.07 -32.91
C CYS A 384 -0.27 -8.29 -31.57
N LEU A 385 -0.02 -9.55 -31.20
CA LEU A 385 0.73 -9.89 -29.98
C LEU A 385 2.21 -9.49 -30.11
N LYS A 386 2.80 -9.70 -31.28
CA LYS A 386 4.19 -9.27 -31.59
C LYS A 386 4.33 -7.76 -31.50
N ALA A 387 3.36 -6.99 -31.98
CA ALA A 387 3.35 -5.54 -31.83
C ALA A 387 3.36 -5.11 -30.35
N GLY A 388 2.55 -5.77 -29.51
CA GLY A 388 2.54 -5.54 -28.06
C GLY A 388 3.86 -5.90 -27.37
N LEU A 389 4.58 -6.90 -27.89
CA LEU A 389 5.89 -7.31 -27.37
C LEU A 389 7.01 -6.36 -27.83
N LEU A 390 7.03 -5.93 -29.08
CA LEU A 390 8.09 -5.09 -29.66
C LEU A 390 7.94 -3.62 -29.25
N CYS A 391 6.72 -3.06 -29.29
CA CYS A 391 6.43 -1.71 -28.81
C CYS A 391 6.26 -1.69 -27.28
N ASN A 392 7.38 -1.94 -26.55
CA ASN A 392 7.34 -2.25 -25.12
C ASN A 392 8.71 -2.02 -24.48
N ASP A 393 8.74 -1.42 -23.30
CA ASP A 393 9.95 -1.16 -22.53
C ASP A 393 10.06 -2.04 -21.27
N ALA A 394 9.01 -2.79 -20.95
CA ALA A 394 9.03 -3.72 -19.82
C ALA A 394 9.84 -5.00 -20.12
N ARG A 395 10.20 -5.71 -19.07
CA ARG A 395 10.88 -7.01 -19.13
C ARG A 395 10.16 -8.03 -18.25
N LEU A 396 10.05 -9.24 -18.77
CA LEU A 396 9.53 -10.38 -18.03
C LEU A 396 10.71 -11.28 -17.63
N LEU A 397 10.90 -11.47 -16.32
CA LEU A 397 12.01 -12.22 -15.74
C LEU A 397 11.49 -13.48 -15.06
N ALA A 398 12.11 -14.63 -15.38
CA ALA A 398 11.85 -15.89 -14.70
C ALA A 398 12.76 -16.00 -13.47
N ASP A 399 12.18 -16.12 -12.28
CA ASP A 399 12.84 -16.57 -11.05
C ASP A 399 12.58 -18.07 -10.87
N ALA A 400 13.29 -18.73 -9.92
CA ALA A 400 13.24 -20.19 -9.75
C ALA A 400 11.81 -20.77 -9.64
N ASP A 401 10.88 -20.06 -8.96
CA ASP A 401 9.50 -20.51 -8.73
C ASP A 401 8.43 -19.47 -9.10
N SER A 402 8.82 -18.34 -9.72
CA SER A 402 7.89 -17.25 -10.00
C SER A 402 8.32 -16.40 -11.20
N TRP A 403 7.39 -15.60 -11.71
CA TRP A 403 7.68 -14.61 -12.74
C TRP A 403 7.60 -13.22 -12.16
N ARG A 404 8.57 -12.38 -12.49
CA ARG A 404 8.68 -10.99 -12.05
C ARG A 404 8.75 -10.08 -13.26
N ILE A 405 8.22 -8.87 -13.10
CA ILE A 405 8.31 -7.82 -14.12
C ILE A 405 9.27 -6.72 -13.69
N GLU A 406 9.90 -6.10 -14.69
CA GLU A 406 10.55 -4.79 -14.59
C GLU A 406 9.88 -3.87 -15.61
N GLY A 407 9.36 -2.72 -15.17
CA GLY A 407 8.67 -1.74 -16.00
C GLY A 407 7.17 -1.59 -15.67
N ASP A 408 6.43 -1.04 -16.62
CA ASP A 408 5.00 -0.73 -16.48
C ASP A 408 4.14 -2.01 -16.47
N PRO A 409 3.18 -2.17 -15.51
CA PRO A 409 2.30 -3.34 -15.43
C PRO A 409 1.44 -3.56 -16.67
N THR A 410 1.04 -2.49 -17.36
CA THR A 410 0.25 -2.56 -18.61
C THR A 410 1.10 -3.15 -19.73
N GLU A 411 2.37 -2.74 -19.83
CA GLU A 411 3.32 -3.26 -20.80
C GLU A 411 3.68 -4.72 -20.49
N ALA A 412 3.87 -5.05 -19.23
CA ALA A 412 4.13 -6.42 -18.80
C ALA A 412 2.99 -7.39 -19.17
N ALA A 413 1.73 -6.94 -19.07
CA ALA A 413 0.57 -7.74 -19.49
C ALA A 413 0.65 -8.14 -20.97
N LEU A 414 1.13 -7.24 -21.83
CA LEU A 414 1.32 -7.50 -23.27
C LEU A 414 2.42 -8.55 -23.51
N LEU A 415 3.52 -8.49 -22.74
CA LEU A 415 4.59 -9.50 -22.81
C LEU A 415 4.08 -10.88 -22.39
N VAL A 416 3.31 -10.95 -21.30
CA VAL A 416 2.73 -12.21 -20.81
C VAL A 416 1.79 -12.80 -21.86
N ALA A 417 0.91 -11.99 -22.48
CA ALA A 417 0.02 -12.45 -23.54
C ALA A 417 0.80 -12.99 -24.77
N ALA A 418 1.86 -12.30 -25.18
CA ALA A 418 2.73 -12.76 -26.24
C ALA A 418 3.45 -14.08 -25.88
N HIS A 419 3.96 -14.22 -24.66
CA HIS A 419 4.59 -15.45 -24.17
C HIS A 419 3.61 -16.65 -24.15
N LYS A 420 2.33 -16.44 -23.77
CA LYS A 420 1.27 -17.46 -23.86
C LYS A 420 1.06 -17.98 -25.29
N ALA A 421 1.34 -17.14 -26.29
CA ALA A 421 1.29 -17.52 -27.72
C ALA A 421 2.64 -18.08 -28.25
N GLY A 422 3.63 -18.32 -27.36
CA GLY A 422 4.94 -18.82 -27.74
C GLY A 422 5.91 -17.77 -28.29
N LEU A 423 5.56 -16.47 -28.19
CA LEU A 423 6.44 -15.37 -28.59
C LEU A 423 7.33 -14.95 -27.43
N HIS A 424 8.55 -15.46 -27.37
CA HIS A 424 9.51 -15.13 -26.30
C HIS A 424 10.27 -13.85 -26.61
N GLN A 425 10.32 -12.89 -25.67
CA GLN A 425 10.90 -11.57 -25.83
C GLN A 425 12.32 -11.61 -26.40
N ALA A 426 13.22 -12.40 -25.85
CA ALA A 426 14.60 -12.51 -26.30
C ALA A 426 14.71 -13.01 -27.76
N SER A 427 13.89 -13.98 -28.14
CA SER A 427 13.89 -14.55 -29.49
C SER A 427 13.31 -13.59 -30.53
N VAL A 428 12.21 -12.91 -30.17
CA VAL A 428 11.56 -11.95 -31.10
C VAL A 428 12.43 -10.71 -31.26
N SER A 429 12.93 -10.12 -30.18
CA SER A 429 13.81 -8.94 -30.22
C SER A 429 15.14 -9.23 -30.92
N GLY A 430 15.67 -10.46 -30.82
CA GLY A 430 16.87 -10.86 -31.56
C GLY A 430 16.65 -10.92 -33.07
N ARG A 431 15.43 -11.23 -33.55
CA ARG A 431 15.05 -11.21 -34.96
C ARG A 431 14.56 -9.85 -35.45
N HIS A 432 14.10 -9.01 -34.53
CA HIS A 432 13.60 -7.67 -34.79
C HIS A 432 14.31 -6.66 -33.85
N PRO A 433 15.62 -6.38 -34.03
CA PRO A 433 16.31 -5.41 -33.19
C PRO A 433 15.67 -4.03 -33.35
N ARG A 434 15.49 -3.34 -32.22
CA ARG A 434 14.98 -1.97 -32.19
C ARG A 434 16.08 -1.02 -32.70
N LEU A 435 15.72 -0.18 -33.64
CA LEU A 435 16.58 0.88 -34.19
C LEU A 435 16.32 2.21 -33.48
N ASP A 436 15.05 2.60 -33.34
CA ASP A 436 14.66 3.88 -32.76
C ASP A 436 13.28 3.78 -32.05
N ALA A 437 12.89 4.81 -31.30
CA ALA A 437 11.60 4.85 -30.62
C ALA A 437 11.12 6.29 -30.37
N ILE A 438 9.80 6.48 -30.48
CA ILE A 438 9.07 7.62 -29.95
C ILE A 438 8.46 7.16 -28.64
N PRO A 439 8.91 7.70 -27.47
CA PRO A 439 8.36 7.31 -26.17
C PRO A 439 6.90 7.71 -26.03
N PHE A 440 6.19 7.11 -25.08
CA PHE A 440 4.81 7.47 -24.80
C PHE A 440 4.71 8.89 -24.24
N GLU A 441 3.90 9.70 -24.89
CA GLU A 441 3.51 11.02 -24.38
C GLU A 441 1.99 11.14 -24.27
N SER A 442 1.51 11.63 -23.12
CA SER A 442 0.07 11.78 -22.86
C SER A 442 -0.63 12.73 -23.85
N ALA A 443 0.10 13.69 -24.40
CA ALA A 443 -0.43 14.62 -25.40
C ALA A 443 -0.76 13.92 -26.73
N TYR A 444 -0.01 12.91 -27.11
CA TYR A 444 -0.18 12.15 -28.34
C TYR A 444 -0.92 10.83 -28.15
N GLN A 445 -0.93 10.31 -26.92
CA GLN A 445 -1.60 9.07 -26.50
C GLN A 445 -1.13 7.83 -27.26
N PHE A 446 0.11 7.79 -27.72
CA PHE A 446 0.74 6.62 -28.33
C PHE A 446 2.24 6.58 -28.01
N MET A 447 2.81 5.40 -28.20
CA MET A 447 4.23 5.09 -28.29
C MET A 447 4.48 4.43 -29.64
N ALA A 448 5.65 4.67 -30.25
CA ALA A 448 6.07 3.99 -31.47
C ALA A 448 7.48 3.45 -31.33
N THR A 449 7.77 2.32 -31.97
CA THR A 449 9.11 1.71 -32.01
C THR A 449 9.43 1.24 -33.41
N LEU A 450 10.64 1.54 -33.88
CA LEU A 450 11.16 1.13 -35.17
C LEU A 450 12.04 -0.11 -35.00
N HIS A 451 11.77 -1.12 -35.81
CA HIS A 451 12.50 -2.40 -35.76
C HIS A 451 12.95 -2.85 -37.14
N HIS A 452 14.13 -3.48 -37.20
CA HIS A 452 14.64 -4.13 -38.40
C HIS A 452 14.26 -5.61 -38.39
N ASN A 453 13.42 -6.07 -39.32
CA ASN A 453 13.15 -7.48 -39.54
C ASN A 453 14.30 -8.12 -40.31
N LEU A 454 15.18 -8.80 -39.60
CA LEU A 454 16.40 -9.39 -40.21
C LEU A 454 16.10 -10.51 -41.22
N ALA A 455 14.92 -11.11 -41.20
CA ALA A 455 14.57 -12.19 -42.13
C ALA A 455 14.12 -11.66 -43.50
N GLU A 456 13.51 -10.48 -43.55
CA GLU A 456 12.96 -9.86 -44.77
C GLU A 456 13.79 -8.66 -45.19
N ASP A 457 14.81 -8.28 -44.42
CA ASP A 457 15.60 -7.05 -44.57
C ASP A 457 14.72 -5.79 -44.71
N ALA A 458 13.64 -5.76 -43.93
CA ALA A 458 12.62 -4.72 -43.93
C ALA A 458 12.53 -4.00 -42.57
N ARG A 459 12.16 -2.75 -42.57
CA ARG A 459 11.94 -1.97 -41.35
C ARG A 459 10.44 -1.80 -41.10
N HIS A 460 10.06 -2.01 -39.84
CA HIS A 460 8.67 -1.86 -39.43
C HIS A 460 8.57 -0.95 -38.21
N ILE A 461 7.67 0.03 -38.31
CA ILE A 461 7.24 0.81 -37.15
C ILE A 461 6.05 0.09 -36.53
N TYR A 462 6.11 -0.16 -35.22
CA TYR A 462 4.97 -0.63 -34.42
C TYR A 462 4.49 0.48 -33.50
N LEU A 463 3.18 0.72 -33.46
CA LEU A 463 2.54 1.67 -32.57
C LEU A 463 1.65 0.97 -31.58
N LYS A 464 1.62 1.52 -30.37
CA LYS A 464 0.72 1.16 -29.27
C LYS A 464 0.12 2.43 -28.69
N GLY A 465 -1.21 2.49 -28.53
CA GLY A 465 -1.83 3.70 -27.96
C GLY A 465 -3.33 3.57 -27.73
N SER A 466 -3.98 4.71 -27.52
CA SER A 466 -5.45 4.76 -27.44
C SER A 466 -6.07 4.44 -28.80
N LEU A 467 -7.28 3.85 -28.78
CA LEU A 467 -7.99 3.54 -30.01
C LEU A 467 -8.24 4.81 -30.83
N GLU A 468 -8.65 5.89 -30.17
CA GLU A 468 -8.97 7.17 -30.81
C GLU A 468 -7.74 7.74 -31.54
N SER A 469 -6.57 7.66 -30.91
CA SER A 469 -5.32 8.14 -31.51
C SER A 469 -4.93 7.31 -32.73
N LEU A 470 -5.07 5.98 -32.69
CA LEU A 470 -4.70 5.09 -33.81
C LEU A 470 -5.73 5.12 -34.95
N LEU A 471 -7.03 5.23 -34.67
CA LEU A 471 -8.07 5.34 -35.71
C LEU A 471 -7.92 6.59 -36.60
N GLN A 472 -7.29 7.65 -36.09
CA GLN A 472 -7.01 8.85 -36.90
C GLN A 472 -5.84 8.63 -37.86
N ARG A 473 -4.95 7.66 -37.57
CA ARG A 473 -3.71 7.38 -38.29
C ARG A 473 -3.80 6.16 -39.20
N CYS A 474 -4.84 5.34 -39.04
CA CYS A 474 -5.04 4.11 -39.80
C CYS A 474 -6.18 4.26 -40.81
N ASP A 475 -5.94 3.76 -42.04
CA ASP A 475 -6.93 3.70 -43.11
C ASP A 475 -7.27 2.25 -43.50
N LYS A 476 -6.39 1.31 -43.14
CA LYS A 476 -6.51 -0.11 -43.49
C LYS A 476 -6.32 -0.96 -42.23
N ALA A 477 -6.78 -2.19 -42.31
CA ALA A 477 -6.55 -3.24 -41.31
C ALA A 477 -6.10 -4.52 -42.00
N PHE A 478 -5.53 -5.46 -41.24
CA PHE A 478 -5.31 -6.82 -41.69
C PHE A 478 -6.56 -7.70 -41.43
N SER A 479 -6.93 -8.52 -42.43
CA SER A 479 -7.86 -9.63 -42.26
C SER A 479 -7.19 -10.78 -41.49
N ALA A 480 -7.97 -11.84 -41.20
CA ALA A 480 -7.43 -13.05 -40.56
C ALA A 480 -6.24 -13.67 -41.32
N ASP A 481 -6.27 -13.58 -42.67
CA ASP A 481 -5.23 -14.10 -43.55
C ASP A 481 -4.19 -13.05 -43.96
N MET A 482 -4.04 -11.98 -43.17
CA MET A 482 -3.08 -10.89 -43.38
C MET A 482 -3.25 -10.14 -44.73
N GLN A 483 -4.46 -10.13 -45.26
CA GLN A 483 -4.77 -9.30 -46.42
C GLN A 483 -5.21 -7.90 -45.97
N LEU A 484 -4.78 -6.88 -46.71
CA LEU A 484 -5.21 -5.50 -46.46
C LEU A 484 -6.67 -5.30 -46.79
N VAL A 485 -7.46 -4.85 -45.84
CA VAL A 485 -8.88 -4.53 -45.95
C VAL A 485 -9.17 -3.11 -45.49
N PRO A 486 -10.25 -2.46 -45.93
CA PRO A 486 -10.67 -1.18 -45.40
C PRO A 486 -10.91 -1.25 -43.89
N LEU A 487 -10.54 -0.22 -43.16
CA LEU A 487 -10.70 -0.15 -41.70
C LEU A 487 -12.18 0.12 -41.33
N ASP A 488 -12.79 -0.79 -40.58
CA ASP A 488 -14.11 -0.58 -39.99
C ASP A 488 -14.00 0.15 -38.63
N LYS A 489 -13.92 1.49 -38.70
CA LYS A 489 -13.81 2.35 -37.52
C LYS A 489 -15.01 2.22 -36.57
N ASN A 490 -16.20 2.01 -37.10
CA ASN A 490 -17.41 1.91 -36.28
C ASN A 490 -17.48 0.58 -35.52
N GLY A 491 -17.15 -0.53 -36.16
CA GLY A 491 -17.08 -1.84 -35.52
C GLY A 491 -16.02 -1.88 -34.43
N LEU A 492 -14.86 -1.27 -34.66
CA LEU A 492 -13.78 -1.18 -33.66
C LEU A 492 -14.18 -0.35 -32.44
N ASN A 493 -14.86 0.79 -32.62
CA ASN A 493 -15.35 1.60 -31.50
C ASN A 493 -16.39 0.82 -30.68
N GLN A 494 -17.36 0.16 -31.33
CA GLN A 494 -18.36 -0.67 -30.64
C GLN A 494 -17.71 -1.81 -29.86
N GLN A 495 -16.67 -2.46 -30.39
CA GLN A 495 -15.96 -3.52 -29.72
C GLN A 495 -15.17 -2.99 -28.52
N ALA A 496 -14.50 -1.85 -28.65
CA ALA A 496 -13.79 -1.22 -27.55
C ALA A 496 -14.73 -0.77 -26.42
N GLU A 497 -15.89 -0.20 -26.77
CA GLU A 497 -16.95 0.14 -25.81
C GLU A 497 -17.48 -1.11 -25.08
N ALA A 498 -17.66 -2.23 -25.81
CA ALA A 498 -18.08 -3.50 -25.20
C ALA A 498 -17.04 -4.05 -24.22
N PHE A 499 -15.76 -3.89 -24.49
CA PHE A 499 -14.69 -4.22 -23.55
C PHE A 499 -14.65 -3.25 -22.36
N ALA A 500 -14.74 -1.95 -22.60
CA ALA A 500 -14.76 -0.92 -21.56
C ALA A 500 -15.96 -1.08 -20.61
N ALA A 501 -17.14 -1.48 -21.12
CA ALA A 501 -18.32 -1.77 -20.30
C ALA A 501 -18.12 -2.94 -19.33
N GLN A 502 -17.16 -3.82 -19.59
CA GLN A 502 -16.73 -4.91 -18.70
C GLN A 502 -15.61 -4.46 -17.73
N GLY A 503 -15.23 -3.17 -17.74
CA GLY A 503 -14.15 -2.63 -16.91
C GLY A 503 -12.75 -2.91 -17.45
N LEU A 504 -12.62 -3.31 -18.71
CA LEU A 504 -11.34 -3.59 -19.34
C LEU A 504 -10.68 -2.31 -19.87
N ARG A 505 -9.38 -2.19 -19.70
CA ARG A 505 -8.55 -1.18 -20.38
C ARG A 505 -8.18 -1.70 -21.76
N VAL A 506 -8.41 -0.90 -22.79
CA VAL A 506 -8.18 -1.29 -24.19
C VAL A 506 -6.99 -0.53 -24.75
N LEU A 507 -6.06 -1.24 -25.37
CA LEU A 507 -4.96 -0.70 -26.17
C LEU A 507 -5.10 -1.13 -27.62
N ALA A 508 -4.83 -0.21 -28.54
CA ALA A 508 -4.82 -0.43 -29.96
C ALA A 508 -3.38 -0.56 -30.48
N PHE A 509 -3.23 -1.33 -31.57
CA PHE A 509 -1.95 -1.62 -32.20
C PHE A 509 -2.03 -1.37 -33.71
N ALA A 510 -0.94 -0.81 -34.25
CA ALA A 510 -0.80 -0.56 -35.67
C ALA A 510 0.65 -0.80 -36.13
N ARG A 511 0.83 -0.96 -37.45
CA ARG A 511 2.12 -1.14 -38.09
C ARG A 511 2.23 -0.29 -39.36
N ALA A 512 3.43 0.15 -39.68
CA ALA A 512 3.81 0.68 -40.99
C ALA A 512 5.15 0.09 -41.47
N GLU A 513 5.34 0.04 -42.77
CA GLU A 513 6.67 -0.16 -43.36
C GLU A 513 7.43 1.16 -43.33
N HIS A 514 8.76 1.08 -43.24
CA HIS A 514 9.62 2.24 -43.15
C HIS A 514 10.95 1.98 -43.84
N ASP A 515 11.56 3.04 -44.40
CA ASP A 515 12.79 2.89 -45.16
C ASP A 515 14.06 3.36 -44.40
N ASP A 516 13.88 4.28 -43.41
CA ASP A 516 14.96 4.88 -42.65
C ASP A 516 15.25 4.16 -41.33
N ASP A 517 16.41 4.45 -40.69
CA ASP A 517 16.82 3.90 -39.39
C ASP A 517 16.37 4.75 -38.20
N ALA A 518 15.65 5.86 -38.43
CA ALA A 518 15.09 6.74 -37.40
C ALA A 518 13.60 6.96 -37.64
N VAL A 519 12.83 7.25 -36.58
CA VAL A 519 11.39 7.51 -36.66
C VAL A 519 11.03 8.85 -36.04
N GLU A 520 10.30 9.68 -36.79
CA GLU A 520 9.78 10.96 -36.32
C GLU A 520 8.26 10.98 -36.26
N HIS A 521 7.71 11.91 -35.47
CA HIS A 521 6.24 12.05 -35.31
C HIS A 521 5.47 12.23 -36.62
N ARG A 522 6.09 12.88 -37.63
CA ARG A 522 5.47 13.07 -38.96
C ARG A 522 5.21 11.76 -39.70
N GLU A 523 6.06 10.74 -39.50
CA GLU A 523 6.02 9.46 -40.21
C GLU A 523 4.96 8.52 -39.64
N VAL A 524 4.53 8.78 -38.40
CA VAL A 524 3.42 8.07 -37.75
C VAL A 524 2.11 8.87 -37.75
N GLY A 525 2.05 9.97 -38.54
CA GLY A 525 0.89 10.84 -38.65
C GLY A 525 -0.30 10.24 -39.42
N GLY A 526 -0.07 9.25 -40.29
CA GLY A 526 -1.10 8.59 -41.11
C GLY A 526 -0.53 7.44 -41.93
N GLY A 527 -1.40 6.74 -42.68
CA GLY A 527 -1.02 5.64 -43.57
C GLY A 527 -0.69 4.32 -42.86
N LEU A 528 -0.97 4.21 -41.57
CA LEU A 528 -0.71 3.01 -40.80
C LEU A 528 -1.76 1.93 -41.06
N THR A 529 -1.36 0.67 -40.88
CA THR A 529 -2.26 -0.50 -40.94
C THR A 529 -2.60 -0.94 -39.51
N PHE A 530 -3.88 -0.99 -39.20
CA PHE A 530 -4.40 -1.43 -37.92
C PHE A 530 -4.20 -2.95 -37.74
N LEU A 531 -3.68 -3.37 -36.60
CA LEU A 531 -3.40 -4.77 -36.26
C LEU A 531 -4.47 -5.39 -35.37
N GLY A 532 -4.94 -4.65 -34.37
CA GLY A 532 -5.89 -5.18 -33.40
C GLY A 532 -5.98 -4.38 -32.11
N LEU A 533 -6.77 -4.94 -31.19
CA LEU A 533 -6.95 -4.45 -29.82
C LEU A 533 -6.49 -5.53 -28.83
N GLN A 534 -5.90 -5.10 -27.72
CA GLN A 534 -5.71 -5.96 -26.55
C GLN A 534 -6.40 -5.33 -25.35
N ALA A 535 -7.32 -6.07 -24.74
CA ALA A 535 -8.14 -5.62 -23.62
C ALA A 535 -7.70 -6.35 -22.34
N MET A 536 -7.43 -5.59 -21.29
CA MET A 536 -6.81 -6.08 -20.06
C MET A 536 -7.46 -5.51 -18.80
N ILE A 537 -7.32 -6.22 -17.71
CA ILE A 537 -7.82 -5.83 -16.39
C ILE A 537 -6.85 -6.29 -15.31
N ASP A 538 -6.88 -5.66 -14.16
CA ASP A 538 -6.32 -6.22 -12.93
C ASP A 538 -7.32 -7.23 -12.35
N PRO A 539 -7.08 -8.54 -12.45
CA PRO A 539 -8.07 -9.56 -12.12
C PRO A 539 -8.34 -9.64 -10.62
N PRO A 540 -9.55 -10.04 -10.22
CA PRO A 540 -9.85 -10.32 -8.83
C PRO A 540 -8.99 -11.50 -8.31
N ARG A 541 -8.76 -11.54 -7.01
CA ARG A 541 -8.03 -12.66 -6.39
C ARG A 541 -8.84 -13.95 -6.52
N PRO A 542 -8.22 -15.11 -6.83
CA PRO A 542 -8.93 -16.39 -7.07
C PRO A 542 -9.77 -16.90 -5.90
N ARG A 543 -9.55 -16.39 -4.68
CA ARG A 543 -10.28 -16.78 -3.47
C ARG A 543 -11.43 -15.87 -3.11
N LEU A 544 -11.70 -14.84 -3.90
CA LEU A 544 -12.93 -14.06 -3.72
C LEU A 544 -14.10 -14.96 -4.14
N PRO A 545 -15.13 -15.16 -3.27
CA PRO A 545 -16.33 -15.85 -3.69
C PRO A 545 -16.96 -15.11 -4.87
N GLU A 546 -17.48 -15.85 -5.83
CA GLU A 546 -18.30 -15.29 -6.93
C GLU A 546 -19.40 -14.40 -6.36
N PRO A 547 -19.86 -13.43 -7.11
CA PRO A 547 -20.01 -12.04 -6.73
C PRO A 547 -20.43 -11.89 -5.29
N LEU A 548 -19.74 -11.04 -4.52
CA LEU A 548 -20.23 -10.63 -3.20
C LEU A 548 -21.73 -10.36 -3.29
N PRO A 549 -22.58 -11.07 -2.52
CA PRO A 549 -24.01 -10.83 -2.59
C PRO A 549 -24.27 -9.32 -2.41
N PRO A 550 -25.23 -8.74 -3.14
CA PRO A 550 -25.52 -7.31 -3.01
C PRO A 550 -25.70 -7.02 -1.52
N ALA A 551 -24.98 -6.01 -1.04
CA ALA A 551 -24.99 -5.63 0.37
C ALA A 551 -26.45 -5.61 0.85
N ILE A 552 -26.80 -6.47 1.79
CA ILE A 552 -28.14 -6.53 2.37
C ILE A 552 -28.37 -5.13 2.96
N ARG A 553 -29.26 -4.35 2.35
CA ARG A 553 -29.66 -3.06 2.92
C ARG A 553 -30.16 -3.35 4.33
N PRO A 554 -29.64 -2.69 5.36
CA PRO A 554 -30.20 -2.86 6.68
C PRO A 554 -31.70 -2.54 6.60
N ALA A 555 -32.54 -3.45 7.07
CA ALA A 555 -33.95 -3.19 7.22
C ALA A 555 -34.09 -1.89 8.02
N SER A 556 -34.71 -0.88 7.42
CA SER A 556 -35.07 0.36 8.08
C SER A 556 -35.81 0.02 9.35
N ARG A 557 -35.23 0.33 10.50
CA ARG A 557 -35.97 0.49 11.78
C ARG A 557 -36.16 1.96 12.02
#